data_ef2035fe63b17845f57bbede78bb7bf0
#
_entry.id   ef2035fe63b17845f57bbede78bb7bf0
#
_cell.length_a   1.000
_cell.length_b   1.000
_cell.length_c   1.000
_cell.angle_alpha   90.00
_cell.angle_beta   90.00
_cell.angle_gamma   90.00
#
_symmetry.space_group_name_H-M   'P 1'
#
loop_
_entity.id
_entity.type
_entity.pdbx_description
1 polymer ?
#
loop_
_entity_poly.entity_id
_entity_poly.type
_entity_poly.pdbx_seq_one_letter_code
_entity_poly.pdbx_strand_id
1 'polypeptide(L)'
;MPSGPSLSNDAWRIVKMATAHDVFTIEIEVDELEKARSVAEELLVPLKGNYSEILIYVYAEGEGEGGNIPAKRIQWTVADGIIETDY
;
A
#
# COMPACT_ATOMS: atom_id res chain seq x y z
N MET A 1 14.16 4.87 18.68
CA MET A 1 13.79 4.13 17.45
C MET A 1 12.32 3.79 17.47
N PRO A 2 11.62 4.06 16.42
CA PRO A 2 10.22 3.66 16.38
C PRO A 2 10.12 2.15 16.30
N SER A 3 9.14 1.60 16.97
CA SER A 3 8.80 0.20 16.83
C SER A 3 7.65 0.09 15.84
N GLY A 4 7.50 -1.07 15.20
CA GLY A 4 6.48 -1.28 14.21
C GLY A 4 6.98 -1.01 12.81
N PRO A 5 6.09 -1.01 11.80
CA PRO A 5 6.50 -0.83 10.43
C PRO A 5 7.00 0.59 10.17
N SER A 6 7.95 0.72 9.27
CA SER A 6 8.40 2.02 8.82
C SER A 6 7.30 2.66 7.98
N LEU A 7 7.04 3.95 8.21
CA LEU A 7 6.05 4.70 7.46
C LEU A 7 6.61 5.24 6.15
N SER A 8 7.93 5.30 6.05
CA SER A 8 8.60 5.68 4.81
C SER A 8 10.07 5.29 4.90
N ASN A 9 10.71 5.19 3.75
CA ASN A 9 12.15 5.01 3.65
C ASN A 9 12.61 5.56 2.30
N ASP A 10 13.87 5.28 1.90
CA ASP A 10 14.41 5.82 0.66
C ASP A 10 13.71 5.30 -0.59
N ALA A 11 13.05 4.15 -0.49
CA ALA A 11 12.42 3.50 -1.65
C ALA A 11 10.92 3.80 -1.78
N TRP A 12 10.27 4.16 -0.68
CA TRP A 12 8.83 4.39 -0.71
C TRP A 12 8.40 5.26 0.46
N ARG A 13 7.22 5.87 0.33
CA ARG A 13 6.60 6.62 1.42
C ARG A 13 5.09 6.52 1.36
N ILE A 14 4.46 6.69 2.51
CA ILE A 14 3.01 6.68 2.61
C ILE A 14 2.49 8.09 2.33
N VAL A 15 1.56 8.20 1.38
CA VAL A 15 0.93 9.46 1.04
C VAL A 15 -0.33 9.68 1.85
N LYS A 16 -1.13 8.63 2.01
CA LYS A 16 -2.43 8.75 2.68
C LYS A 16 -2.86 7.39 3.21
N MET A 17 -3.58 7.41 4.34
CA MET A 17 -4.19 6.22 4.91
C MET A 17 -5.61 6.54 5.33
N ALA A 18 -6.51 5.56 5.20
CA ALA A 18 -7.88 5.70 5.65
C ALA A 18 -8.42 4.33 6.06
N THR A 19 -9.29 4.30 7.05
CA THR A 19 -9.97 3.07 7.45
C THR A 19 -11.46 3.31 7.45
N ALA A 20 -12.21 2.28 7.06
CA ALA A 20 -13.66 2.31 7.08
C ALA A 20 -14.13 0.87 7.32
N HIS A 21 -14.83 0.64 8.43
CA HIS A 21 -15.23 -0.70 8.83
C HIS A 21 -14.01 -1.60 8.96
N ASP A 22 -13.97 -2.73 8.28
CA ASP A 22 -12.84 -3.65 8.32
C ASP A 22 -11.92 -3.50 7.12
N VAL A 23 -12.05 -2.40 6.38
CA VAL A 23 -11.24 -2.14 5.20
C VAL A 23 -10.22 -1.06 5.50
N PHE A 24 -8.95 -1.34 5.19
CA PHE A 24 -7.88 -0.38 5.31
C PHE A 24 -7.40 0.00 3.91
N THR A 25 -7.35 1.30 3.64
CA THR A 25 -6.88 1.82 2.36
C THR A 25 -5.64 2.65 2.58
N ILE A 26 -4.59 2.38 1.81
CA ILE A 26 -3.34 3.11 1.91
C ILE A 26 -2.86 3.48 0.51
N GLU A 27 -2.33 4.71 0.38
CA GLU A 27 -1.74 5.19 -0.86
C GLU A 27 -0.27 5.42 -0.61
N ILE A 28 0.57 4.86 -1.46
CA ILE A 28 2.02 4.98 -1.34
C ILE A 28 2.64 5.43 -2.66
N GLU A 29 3.81 6.06 -2.56
CA GLU A 29 4.67 6.33 -3.71
C GLU A 29 5.91 5.45 -3.58
N VAL A 30 6.37 4.92 -4.70
CA VAL A 30 7.60 4.10 -4.74
C VAL A 30 8.55 4.71 -5.76
N ASP A 31 9.86 4.58 -5.53
CA ASP A 31 10.87 5.06 -6.46
C ASP A 31 10.89 4.22 -7.74
N GLU A 32 10.61 2.93 -7.63
CA GLU A 32 10.55 2.03 -8.77
C GLU A 32 9.31 1.15 -8.65
N LEU A 33 8.45 1.19 -9.67
CA LEU A 33 7.18 0.47 -9.63
C LEU A 33 7.35 -1.04 -9.50
N GLU A 34 8.45 -1.59 -9.97
CA GLU A 34 8.71 -3.02 -9.84
C GLU A 34 8.90 -3.46 -8.38
N LYS A 35 9.15 -2.53 -7.48
CA LYS A 35 9.26 -2.81 -6.05
C LYS A 35 7.90 -2.81 -5.34
N ALA A 36 6.84 -2.42 -6.03
CA ALA A 36 5.52 -2.25 -5.42
C ALA A 36 5.05 -3.50 -4.69
N ARG A 37 5.25 -4.68 -5.26
CA ARG A 37 4.81 -5.93 -4.65
C ARG A 37 5.55 -6.19 -3.33
N SER A 38 6.86 -5.99 -3.32
CA SER A 38 7.66 -6.19 -2.10
C SER A 38 7.27 -5.21 -1.00
N VAL A 39 7.07 -3.95 -1.36
CA VAL A 39 6.64 -2.93 -0.41
C VAL A 39 5.27 -3.28 0.16
N ALA A 40 4.35 -3.70 -0.71
CA ALA A 40 3.02 -4.08 -0.26
C ALA A 40 3.06 -5.25 0.71
N GLU A 41 3.89 -6.25 0.42
CA GLU A 41 4.01 -7.40 1.31
C GLU A 41 4.53 -7.00 2.69
N GLU A 42 5.49 -6.08 2.75
CA GLU A 42 5.98 -5.58 4.02
C GLU A 42 4.89 -4.85 4.80
N LEU A 43 4.10 -4.02 4.11
CA LEU A 43 3.02 -3.29 4.74
C LEU A 43 1.92 -4.20 5.25
N LEU A 44 1.64 -5.29 4.55
CA LEU A 44 0.57 -6.19 4.91
C LEU A 44 0.85 -6.97 6.20
N VAL A 45 2.10 -7.28 6.48
CA VAL A 45 2.45 -8.12 7.64
C VAL A 45 1.81 -7.63 8.94
N PRO A 46 1.96 -6.35 9.34
CA PRO A 46 1.33 -5.89 10.58
C PRO A 46 -0.17 -5.65 10.46
N LEU A 47 -0.71 -5.57 9.26
CA LEU A 47 -2.11 -5.19 9.06
C LEU A 47 -3.06 -6.36 8.92
N LYS A 48 -2.57 -7.51 8.49
CA LYS A 48 -3.41 -8.68 8.20
C LYS A 48 -4.26 -9.16 9.38
N GLY A 49 -3.78 -8.97 10.58
CA GLY A 49 -4.51 -9.41 11.77
C GLY A 49 -5.61 -8.46 12.21
N ASN A 50 -5.70 -7.28 11.62
CA ASN A 50 -6.60 -6.22 12.07
C ASN A 50 -7.72 -5.89 11.09
N TYR A 51 -7.59 -6.32 9.84
CA TYR A 51 -8.54 -5.95 8.80
C TYR A 51 -8.87 -7.15 7.94
N SER A 52 -10.07 -7.18 7.41
CA SER A 52 -10.49 -8.25 6.49
C SER A 52 -10.14 -7.95 5.06
N GLU A 53 -9.91 -6.68 4.75
CA GLU A 53 -9.52 -6.25 3.41
C GLU A 53 -8.54 -5.08 3.50
N ILE A 54 -7.52 -5.10 2.66
CA ILE A 54 -6.52 -4.04 2.61
C ILE A 54 -6.33 -3.67 1.15
N LEU A 55 -6.43 -2.38 0.85
CA LEU A 55 -6.24 -1.84 -0.50
C LEU A 55 -5.01 -0.95 -0.49
N ILE A 56 -4.06 -1.26 -1.36
CA ILE A 56 -2.83 -0.48 -1.49
C ILE A 56 -2.78 0.08 -2.90
N TYR A 57 -2.86 1.41 -3.01
CA TYR A 57 -2.71 2.11 -4.28
C TYR A 57 -1.29 2.60 -4.40
N VAL A 58 -0.61 2.20 -5.46
CA VAL A 58 0.80 2.49 -5.65
C VAL A 58 0.97 3.50 -6.77
N TYR A 59 1.67 4.59 -6.46
CA TYR A 59 1.97 5.67 -7.40
C TYR A 59 3.48 5.71 -7.65
N ALA A 60 3.86 6.19 -8.82
CA ALA A 60 5.26 6.50 -9.07
C ALA A 60 5.65 7.70 -8.22
N GLU A 61 6.94 7.84 -7.94
CA GLU A 61 7.46 8.93 -7.13
C GLU A 61 7.03 10.28 -7.70
N GLY A 62 6.50 11.12 -6.84
CA GLY A 62 6.02 12.44 -7.21
C GLY A 62 4.60 12.49 -7.72
N GLU A 63 3.94 11.36 -7.92
CA GLU A 63 2.60 11.31 -8.51
C GLU A 63 1.48 10.97 -7.52
N GLY A 64 1.80 10.72 -6.27
CA GLY A 64 0.81 10.35 -5.27
C GLY A 64 -0.09 11.49 -4.83
N GLU A 65 0.31 12.73 -5.08
CA GLU A 65 -0.49 13.90 -4.77
C GLU A 65 -0.84 14.60 -6.08
N GLY A 66 -2.02 15.15 -6.17
CA GLY A 66 -2.45 15.85 -7.38
C GLY A 66 -3.48 15.14 -8.21
N GLY A 67 -4.10 14.08 -7.67
CA GLY A 67 -5.23 13.43 -8.33
C GLY A 67 -4.88 12.51 -9.48
N ASN A 68 -3.64 12.06 -9.56
CA ASN A 68 -3.21 11.15 -10.60
C ASN A 68 -3.82 9.75 -10.40
N ILE A 69 -3.88 8.98 -11.47
CA ILE A 69 -4.32 7.59 -11.41
C ILE A 69 -3.15 6.76 -10.87
N PRO A 70 -3.39 5.86 -9.91
CA PRO A 70 -2.32 4.99 -9.42
C PRO A 70 -1.81 4.07 -10.54
N ALA A 71 -0.53 3.72 -10.46
CA ALA A 71 0.06 2.81 -11.43
C ALA A 71 -0.34 1.36 -11.17
N LYS A 72 -0.55 1.00 -9.90
CA LYS A 72 -0.94 -0.35 -9.50
C LYS A 72 -1.90 -0.28 -8.33
N ARG A 73 -2.73 -1.32 -8.21
CA ARG A 73 -3.53 -1.55 -7.02
C ARG A 73 -3.21 -2.95 -6.53
N ILE A 74 -2.90 -3.07 -5.24
CA ILE A 74 -2.68 -4.36 -4.61
C ILE A 74 -3.76 -4.53 -3.55
N GLN A 75 -4.60 -5.54 -3.73
CA GLN A 75 -5.70 -5.82 -2.82
C GLN A 75 -5.41 -7.11 -2.07
N TRP A 76 -5.64 -7.10 -0.78
CA TRP A 76 -5.53 -8.29 0.03
C TRP A 76 -6.85 -8.52 0.74
N THR A 77 -7.35 -9.75 0.68
CA THR A 77 -8.52 -10.15 1.45
C THR A 77 -8.22 -11.45 2.16
N VAL A 78 -8.95 -11.68 3.26
CA VAL A 78 -8.82 -12.94 4.00
C VAL A 78 -9.12 -14.13 3.11
N ALA A 79 -10.10 -14.00 2.23
CA ALA A 79 -10.56 -15.11 1.40
C ALA A 79 -9.64 -15.40 0.21
N ASP A 80 -9.11 -14.36 -0.44
CA ASP A 80 -8.43 -14.52 -1.72
C ASP A 80 -6.91 -14.26 -1.69
N GLY A 81 -6.41 -13.69 -0.61
CA GLY A 81 -5.00 -13.31 -0.53
C GLY A 81 -4.72 -12.07 -1.37
N ILE A 82 -3.54 -12.02 -1.98
CA ILE A 82 -3.09 -10.84 -2.72
C ILE A 82 -3.54 -10.91 -4.17
N ILE A 83 -4.15 -9.81 -4.64
CA ILE A 83 -4.54 -9.62 -6.04
C ILE A 83 -3.91 -8.32 -6.50
N GLU A 84 -3.07 -8.39 -7.52
CA GLU A 84 -2.39 -7.23 -8.07
C GLU A 84 -3.04 -6.82 -9.39
N THR A 85 -3.34 -5.54 -9.54
CA THR A 85 -3.93 -4.99 -10.75
C THR A 85 -3.06 -3.86 -11.26
N ASP A 86 -2.70 -3.90 -12.54
CA ASP A 86 -1.98 -2.82 -13.21
C ASP A 86 -3.00 -1.93 -13.92
N TYR A 87 -2.78 -0.63 -13.81
CA TYR A 87 -3.61 0.34 -14.50
C TYR A 87 -3.00 0.78 -15.82
#